data_8ccb051d35ac8b61608bb3bbfc57b840
#
_entry.id   8ccb051d35ac8b61608bb3bbfc57b840
#
_cell.length_a   1.000
_cell.length_b   1.000
_cell.length_c   1.000
_cell.angle_alpha   90.00
_cell.angle_beta   90.00
_cell.angle_gamma   90.00
#
_symmetry.space_group_name_H-M   'P 1'
#
loop_
_entity.id
_entity.type
_entity.pdbx_description
1 polymer ?
#
loop_
_entity_poly.entity_id
_entity_poly.type
_entity_poly.pdbx_seq_one_letter_code
_entity_poly.pdbx_strand_id
1 'polypeptide(L)'
;MVQIGDAASLTGVPAKLIRYYESAGLLSPSRRQGNGYRVFDERNLHELRFIKRARTLGFPIKQIDLLLGLWRNKKRSSRKVREMAVRHQEQVITRMEEHRTIIDVLGHLIASCKGDDRPECPILDDLGSPRSRP
;
A
#
# COMPACT_ATOMS: atom_id res chain seq x y z
N MET A 1 5.77 22.95 -15.07
CA MET A 1 4.56 22.75 -14.27
C MET A 1 3.46 22.17 -15.14
N VAL A 2 2.74 21.19 -14.61
CA VAL A 2 1.69 20.51 -15.39
C VAL A 2 0.41 20.45 -14.59
N GLN A 3 -0.71 20.27 -15.28
CA GLN A 3 -2.02 20.04 -14.66
C GLN A 3 -2.17 18.59 -14.26
N ILE A 4 -3.25 18.29 -13.52
CA ILE A 4 -3.45 16.97 -12.92
C ILE A 4 -3.46 15.82 -13.92
N GLY A 5 -4.05 16.02 -15.10
CA GLY A 5 -4.09 14.99 -16.13
C GLY A 5 -2.69 14.59 -16.60
N ASP A 6 -1.84 15.59 -16.82
CA ASP A 6 -0.45 15.35 -17.22
C ASP A 6 0.37 14.77 -16.08
N ALA A 7 0.13 15.23 -14.85
CA ALA A 7 0.78 14.66 -13.68
C ALA A 7 0.43 13.17 -13.54
N ALA A 8 -0.82 12.80 -13.76
CA ALA A 8 -1.25 11.40 -13.73
C ALA A 8 -0.51 10.58 -14.80
N SER A 9 -0.42 11.08 -16.01
CA SER A 9 0.28 10.38 -17.09
C SER A 9 1.77 10.22 -16.82
N LEU A 10 2.40 11.28 -16.29
CA LEU A 10 3.85 11.27 -16.04
C LEU A 10 4.26 10.39 -14.86
N THR A 11 3.42 10.29 -13.86
CA THR A 11 3.73 9.56 -12.62
C THR A 11 3.12 8.17 -12.57
N GLY A 12 2.12 7.90 -13.38
CA GLY A 12 1.35 6.66 -13.31
C GLY A 12 0.39 6.60 -12.12
N VAL A 13 0.14 7.73 -11.46
CA VAL A 13 -0.80 7.82 -10.35
C VAL A 13 -2.12 8.37 -10.89
N PRO A 14 -3.25 7.66 -10.74
CA PRO A 14 -4.54 8.16 -11.22
C PRO A 14 -4.90 9.51 -10.60
N ALA A 15 -5.56 10.36 -11.36
CA ALA A 15 -5.95 11.69 -10.91
C ALA A 15 -6.74 11.67 -9.60
N LYS A 16 -7.61 10.68 -9.43
CA LYS A 16 -8.38 10.51 -8.19
C LYS A 16 -7.47 10.33 -6.97
N LEU A 17 -6.42 9.52 -7.12
CA LEU A 17 -5.45 9.32 -6.02
C LEU A 17 -4.58 10.55 -5.80
N ILE A 18 -4.24 11.29 -6.85
CA ILE A 18 -3.50 12.54 -6.69
C ILE A 18 -4.31 13.51 -5.82
N ARG A 19 -5.60 13.66 -6.11
CA ARG A 19 -6.48 14.51 -5.30
C ARG A 19 -6.55 14.04 -3.84
N TYR A 20 -6.62 12.74 -3.65
CA TYR A 20 -6.64 12.17 -2.30
C TYR A 20 -5.34 12.47 -1.54
N TYR A 21 -4.19 12.22 -2.16
CA TYR A 21 -2.90 12.48 -1.51
C TYR A 21 -2.71 13.96 -1.19
N GLU A 22 -3.19 14.82 -2.06
CA GLU A 22 -3.15 16.24 -1.85
C GLU A 22 -4.03 16.67 -0.68
N SER A 23 -5.26 16.17 -0.61
CA SER A 23 -6.18 16.50 0.48
C SER A 23 -5.70 15.89 1.81
N ALA A 24 -4.98 14.78 1.76
CA ALA A 24 -4.39 14.15 2.95
C ALA A 24 -3.09 14.82 3.41
N GLY A 25 -2.61 15.82 2.68
CA GLY A 25 -1.42 16.58 3.08
C GLY A 25 -0.08 15.92 2.77
N LEU A 26 -0.07 14.90 1.90
CA LEU A 26 1.18 14.21 1.55
C LEU A 26 2.02 14.99 0.54
N LEU A 27 1.40 15.82 -0.27
CA LEU A 27 2.10 16.60 -1.29
C LEU A 27 2.49 17.98 -0.76
N SER A 28 3.65 18.46 -1.18
CA SER A 28 4.04 19.85 -0.94
C SER A 28 3.04 20.78 -1.60
N PRO A 29 2.80 21.98 -1.01
CA PRO A 29 1.84 22.92 -1.59
C PRO A 29 2.14 23.19 -3.06
N SER A 30 1.12 23.10 -3.91
CA SER A 30 1.23 23.40 -5.32
C SER A 30 0.60 24.76 -5.62
N ARG A 31 1.05 25.38 -6.70
CA ARG A 31 0.50 26.66 -7.15
C ARG A 31 -0.80 26.43 -7.93
N ARG A 32 -1.66 27.44 -7.91
CA ARG A 32 -2.85 27.47 -8.77
C ARG A 32 -2.62 28.45 -9.90
N GLN A 33 -3.10 28.08 -11.10
CA GLN A 33 -3.13 29.01 -12.21
C GLN A 33 -4.21 30.08 -12.00
N GLY A 34 -4.18 31.14 -12.80
CA GLY A 34 -5.17 32.21 -12.72
C GLY A 34 -6.61 31.76 -12.89
N ASN A 35 -6.83 30.61 -13.56
CA ASN A 35 -8.17 30.01 -13.71
C ASN A 35 -8.57 29.10 -12.54
N GLY A 36 -7.79 29.04 -11.47
CA GLY A 36 -8.08 28.24 -10.28
C GLY A 36 -7.63 26.80 -10.34
N TYR A 37 -7.16 26.30 -11.47
CA TYR A 37 -6.69 24.92 -11.59
C TYR A 37 -5.32 24.76 -10.95
N ARG A 38 -5.09 23.62 -10.32
CA ARG A 38 -3.82 23.28 -9.72
C ARG A 38 -2.78 22.93 -10.77
N VAL A 39 -1.54 23.32 -10.50
CA VAL A 39 -0.39 22.88 -11.29
C VAL A 39 0.59 22.16 -10.37
N PHE A 40 1.24 21.17 -10.93
CA PHE A 40 2.17 20.31 -10.20
C PHE A 40 3.57 20.56 -10.75
N ASP A 41 4.51 20.83 -9.85
CA ASP A 41 5.91 21.05 -10.24
C ASP A 41 6.72 19.75 -10.16
N GLU A 42 8.01 19.83 -10.47
CA GLU A 42 8.90 18.67 -10.44
C GLU A 42 8.96 18.01 -9.06
N ARG A 43 8.90 18.80 -8.00
CA ARG A 43 8.87 18.28 -6.64
C ARG A 43 7.61 17.46 -6.38
N ASN A 44 6.46 17.97 -6.79
CA ASN A 44 5.20 17.25 -6.66
C ASN A 44 5.22 15.94 -7.46
N LEU A 45 5.76 15.96 -8.68
CA LEU A 45 5.87 14.76 -9.50
C LEU A 45 6.78 13.72 -8.85
N HIS A 46 7.89 14.15 -8.27
CA HIS A 46 8.77 13.26 -7.52
C HIS A 46 8.05 12.65 -6.33
N GLU A 47 7.32 13.47 -5.57
CA GLU A 47 6.55 13.00 -4.41
C GLU A 47 5.50 11.96 -4.83
N LEU A 48 4.83 12.18 -5.94
CA LEU A 48 3.84 11.22 -6.45
C LEU A 48 4.48 9.88 -6.84
N ARG A 49 5.63 9.92 -7.50
CA ARG A 49 6.37 8.70 -7.85
C ARG A 49 6.84 7.97 -6.59
N PHE A 50 7.30 8.73 -5.59
CA PHE A 50 7.70 8.22 -4.29
C PHE A 50 6.56 7.48 -3.61
N ILE A 51 5.40 8.11 -3.53
CA ILE A 51 4.20 7.52 -2.91
C ILE A 51 3.81 6.24 -3.64
N LYS A 52 3.79 6.28 -4.96
CA LYS A 52 3.43 5.10 -5.77
C LYS A 52 4.36 3.93 -5.48
N ARG A 53 5.67 4.17 -5.48
CA ARG A 53 6.66 3.12 -5.23
C ARG A 53 6.55 2.57 -3.81
N ALA A 54 6.42 3.45 -2.82
CA ALA A 54 6.29 3.05 -1.43
C ALA A 54 5.02 2.20 -1.22
N ARG A 55 3.91 2.57 -1.87
CA ARG A 55 2.68 1.77 -1.82
C ARG A 55 2.86 0.40 -2.44
N THR A 56 3.57 0.32 -3.56
CA THR A 56 3.88 -0.95 -4.21
C THR A 56 4.68 -1.86 -3.27
N LEU A 57 5.55 -1.29 -2.47
CA LEU A 57 6.34 -2.02 -1.47
C LEU A 57 5.55 -2.32 -0.18
N GLY A 58 4.30 -1.90 -0.12
CA GLY A 58 3.41 -2.24 0.98
C GLY A 58 3.44 -1.31 2.18
N PHE A 59 4.12 -0.16 2.09
CA PHE A 59 4.12 0.80 3.20
C PHE A 59 2.74 1.40 3.41
N PRO A 60 2.25 1.46 4.66
CA PRO A 60 1.01 2.17 4.97
C PRO A 60 1.18 3.69 4.75
N ILE A 61 0.06 4.37 4.49
CA ILE A 61 0.07 5.81 4.22
C ILE A 61 0.77 6.61 5.32
N LYS A 62 0.56 6.27 6.58
CA LYS A 62 1.21 6.97 7.70
C LYS A 62 2.72 6.87 7.63
N GLN A 63 3.24 5.71 7.25
CA GLN A 63 4.68 5.53 7.10
C GLN A 63 5.21 6.23 5.85
N ILE A 64 4.43 6.27 4.78
CA ILE A 64 4.81 7.01 3.59
C ILE A 64 4.96 8.50 3.91
N ASP A 65 4.04 9.04 4.71
CA ASP A 65 4.11 10.43 5.16
C ASP A 65 5.41 10.70 5.94
N LEU A 66 5.76 9.80 6.86
CA LEU A 66 7.01 9.90 7.61
C LEU A 66 8.24 9.81 6.69
N LEU A 67 8.22 8.90 5.73
CA LEU A 67 9.31 8.75 4.78
C LEU A 67 9.47 9.99 3.90
N LEU A 68 8.36 10.57 3.45
CA LEU A 68 8.37 11.83 2.69
C LEU A 68 8.97 12.97 3.53
N GLY A 69 8.59 13.05 4.81
CA GLY A 69 9.17 14.03 5.74
C GLY A 69 10.69 13.87 5.86
N LEU A 70 11.15 12.64 5.97
CA LEU A 70 12.58 12.33 6.02
C LEU A 70 13.28 12.69 4.70
N TRP A 71 12.65 12.42 3.58
CA TRP A 71 13.20 12.79 2.28
C TRP A 71 13.34 14.30 2.13
N ARG A 72 12.35 15.06 2.62
CA ARG A 72 12.38 16.53 2.58
C ARG A 72 13.44 17.13 3.53
N ASN A 73 13.78 16.40 4.57
CA ASN A 73 14.76 16.86 5.55
C ASN A 73 16.18 16.53 5.09
N LYS A 74 16.90 17.53 4.63
CA LYS A 74 18.27 17.36 4.11
C LYS A 74 19.28 17.00 5.20
N LYS A 75 18.92 17.17 6.47
CA LYS A 75 19.78 16.80 7.61
C LYS A 75 19.43 15.42 8.15
N ARG A 76 18.61 14.66 7.45
CA ARG A 76 18.17 13.34 7.90
C ARG A 76 19.32 12.36 8.05
N SER A 77 19.13 11.40 8.97
CA SER A 77 20.00 10.26 9.10
C SER A 77 19.45 9.09 8.27
N SER A 78 20.29 8.49 7.43
CA SER A 78 19.92 7.29 6.69
C SER A 78 19.68 6.09 7.61
N ARG A 79 20.23 6.14 8.84
CA ARG A 79 19.98 5.11 9.85
C ARG A 79 18.48 4.98 10.14
N LYS A 80 17.80 6.11 10.33
CA LYS A 80 16.36 6.10 10.63
C LYS A 80 15.54 5.52 9.49
N VAL A 81 15.88 5.87 8.26
CA VAL A 81 15.23 5.32 7.08
C VAL A 81 15.45 3.81 7.01
N ARG A 82 16.70 3.37 7.25
CA ARG A 82 17.04 1.95 7.25
C ARG A 82 16.26 1.18 8.31
N GLU A 83 16.15 1.73 9.51
CA GLU A 83 15.38 1.11 10.59
C GLU A 83 13.91 0.93 10.23
N MET A 84 13.32 1.92 9.57
CA MET A 84 11.95 1.81 9.10
C MET A 84 11.79 0.73 8.04
N ALA A 85 12.74 0.64 7.11
CA ALA A 85 12.72 -0.38 6.07
C ALA A 85 12.88 -1.79 6.65
N VAL A 86 13.77 -1.97 7.63
CA VAL A 86 13.98 -3.25 8.30
C VAL A 86 12.71 -3.70 9.01
N ARG A 87 12.08 -2.81 9.78
CA ARG A 87 10.84 -3.15 10.47
C ARG A 87 9.72 -3.50 9.50
N HIS A 88 9.64 -2.79 8.39
CA HIS A 88 8.64 -3.09 7.37
C HIS A 88 8.88 -4.47 6.74
N GLN A 89 10.14 -4.78 6.44
CA GLN A 89 10.49 -6.09 5.90
C GLN A 89 10.08 -7.22 6.86
N GLU A 90 10.34 -7.04 8.16
CA GLU A 90 9.94 -8.02 9.18
C GLU A 90 8.43 -8.23 9.20
N GLN A 91 7.65 -7.16 9.07
CA GLN A 91 6.20 -7.26 9.01
C GLN A 91 5.73 -7.99 7.75
N VAL A 92 6.38 -7.74 6.62
CA VAL A 92 6.05 -8.42 5.36
C VAL A 92 6.37 -9.91 5.47
N ILE A 93 7.50 -10.27 6.08
CA ILE A 93 7.87 -11.67 6.31
C ILE A 93 6.82 -12.36 7.19
N THR A 94 6.38 -11.71 8.25
CA THR A 94 5.35 -12.25 9.14
C THR A 94 4.05 -12.51 8.37
N ARG A 95 3.61 -11.57 7.54
CA ARG A 95 2.43 -11.75 6.70
C ARG A 95 2.59 -12.88 5.70
N MET A 96 3.78 -13.04 5.15
CA MET A 96 4.08 -14.14 4.23
C MET A 96 3.90 -15.48 4.93
N GLU A 97 4.40 -15.61 6.17
CA GLU A 97 4.27 -16.83 6.96
C GLU A 97 2.81 -17.11 7.32
N GLU A 98 2.06 -16.09 7.69
CA GLU A 98 0.63 -16.21 7.94
C GLU A 98 -0.12 -16.69 6.71
N HIS A 99 0.20 -16.14 5.55
CA HIS A 99 -0.41 -16.57 4.29
C HIS A 99 -0.06 -18.01 3.96
N ARG A 100 1.18 -18.42 4.21
CA ARG A 100 1.60 -19.81 4.03
C ARG A 100 0.75 -20.75 4.88
N THR A 101 0.51 -20.40 6.13
CA THR A 101 -0.36 -21.19 7.02
C THR A 101 -1.78 -21.28 6.48
N ILE A 102 -2.33 -20.17 6.00
CA ILE A 102 -3.66 -20.13 5.38
C ILE A 102 -3.72 -21.07 4.15
N ILE A 103 -2.70 -20.97 3.31
CA ILE A 103 -2.61 -21.81 2.11
C ILE A 103 -2.59 -23.30 2.49
N ASP A 104 -1.80 -23.65 3.50
CA ASP A 104 -1.69 -25.04 3.94
C ASP A 104 -3.01 -25.55 4.52
N VAL A 105 -3.69 -24.74 5.34
CA VAL A 105 -5.00 -25.11 5.89
C VAL A 105 -6.02 -25.30 4.78
N LEU A 106 -6.10 -24.34 3.86
CA LEU A 106 -7.01 -24.44 2.71
C LEU A 106 -6.69 -25.66 1.85
N GLY A 107 -5.40 -25.95 1.65
CA GLY A 107 -4.97 -27.12 0.89
C GLY A 107 -5.48 -28.43 1.50
N HIS A 108 -5.38 -28.56 2.83
CA HIS A 108 -5.90 -29.72 3.55
C HIS A 108 -7.43 -29.84 3.41
N LEU A 109 -8.13 -28.73 3.58
CA LEU A 109 -9.59 -28.71 3.47
C LEU A 109 -10.04 -29.05 2.06
N ILE A 110 -9.38 -28.52 1.04
CA ILE A 110 -9.69 -28.79 -0.36
C ILE A 110 -9.43 -30.27 -0.68
N ALA A 111 -8.32 -30.83 -0.20
CA ALA A 111 -8.01 -32.24 -0.43
C ALA A 111 -9.03 -33.18 0.23
N SER A 112 -9.62 -32.75 1.34
CA SER A 112 -10.64 -33.53 2.06
C SER A 112 -12.03 -33.39 1.45
N CYS A 113 -12.29 -32.34 0.67
CA CYS A 113 -13.59 -32.08 0.05
C CYS A 113 -13.61 -32.68 -1.35
N LYS A 114 -14.62 -33.52 -1.63
CA LYS A 114 -14.73 -34.20 -2.93
C LYS A 114 -15.29 -33.29 -4.02
N GLY A 115 -15.89 -32.16 -3.65
CA GLY A 115 -16.42 -31.21 -4.63
C GLY A 115 -17.57 -31.76 -5.47
N ASP A 116 -18.36 -32.66 -4.90
CA ASP A 116 -19.52 -33.27 -5.59
C ASP A 116 -20.84 -32.63 -5.09
N ASP A 117 -21.97 -33.21 -5.53
CA ASP A 117 -23.29 -32.64 -5.19
C ASP A 117 -23.77 -33.03 -3.79
N ARG A 118 -22.97 -33.77 -3.02
CA ARG A 118 -23.35 -34.14 -1.67
C ARG A 118 -23.20 -32.95 -0.72
N PRO A 119 -24.06 -32.85 0.34
CA PRO A 119 -24.02 -31.75 1.25
C PRO A 119 -22.84 -31.80 2.23
N GLU A 120 -22.24 -32.95 2.41
CA GLU A 120 -21.09 -33.10 3.32
C GLU A 120 -19.90 -32.26 2.80
N CYS A 121 -19.46 -31.33 3.59
CA CYS A 121 -18.37 -30.45 3.21
C CYS A 121 -17.43 -30.19 4.39
N PRO A 122 -16.24 -30.81 4.40
CA PRO A 122 -15.27 -30.59 5.48
C PRO A 122 -14.87 -29.12 5.62
N ILE A 123 -14.91 -28.35 4.53
CA ILE A 123 -14.58 -26.91 4.60
C ILE A 123 -15.61 -26.18 5.43
N LEU A 124 -16.91 -26.40 5.18
CA LEU A 124 -17.95 -25.73 5.96
C LEU A 124 -17.95 -26.20 7.42
N ASP A 125 -17.69 -27.49 7.63
CA ASP A 125 -17.60 -28.05 8.97
C ASP A 125 -16.45 -27.43 9.76
N ASP A 126 -15.31 -27.26 9.13
CA ASP A 126 -14.14 -26.63 9.76
C ASP A 126 -14.42 -25.17 10.13
N LEU A 127 -15.02 -24.41 9.22
CA LEU A 127 -15.31 -23.00 9.45
C LEU A 127 -16.29 -22.79 10.61
N GLY A 128 -17.21 -23.73 10.83
CA GLY A 128 -18.15 -23.69 11.93
C GLY A 128 -17.66 -24.35 13.21
N SER A 129 -16.45 -24.89 13.20
CA SER A 129 -15.90 -25.65 14.32
C SER A 129 -15.42 -24.72 15.44
N PRO A 130 -15.58 -25.13 16.72
CA PRO A 130 -15.01 -24.39 17.84
C PRO A 130 -13.48 -24.26 17.79
N ARG A 131 -12.80 -25.08 16.97
CA ARG A 131 -11.36 -25.05 16.80
C ARG A 131 -10.90 -24.02 15.77
N SER A 132 -11.83 -23.46 15.00
CA SER A 132 -11.51 -22.39 14.05
C SER A 132 -11.04 -21.17 14.81
N ARG A 133 -9.89 -20.63 14.41
CA ARG A 133 -9.32 -19.44 15.02
C ARG A 133 -9.03 -18.40 13.96
N PRO A 134 -9.17 -17.11 14.29
CA PRO A 134 -8.79 -16.04 13.37
C PRO A 134 -7.29 -16.02 13.10
#